data_4162c8e453768501c526a757c5874721
#
_entry.id   4162c8e453768501c526a757c5874721
#
_cell.length_a   1.000
_cell.length_b   1.000
_cell.length_c   1.000
_cell.angle_alpha   90.00
_cell.angle_beta   90.00
_cell.angle_gamma   90.00
#
_symmetry.space_group_name_H-M   'P 1'
#
loop_
_entity.id
_entity.type
_entity.pdbx_description
1 polymer ?
#
loop_
_entity_poly.entity_id
_entity_poly.type
_entity_poly.pdbx_seq_one_letter_code
_entity_poly.pdbx_strand_id
1 'polypeptide(L)'
;MKPYGIQSDSHHHNWSAFSHTTANGINNRLEGCLNEVRRLAAEVKSAGGNTIYHTGDLFHVRGQIAPSVLNPTLDVYRQLIEEGFIIRILAGNHDLEDRHVTRTGSAVTALEGIGCQIVNKPTFFNDDRVVMIPWIESVKGLKDEIEKAKKHIESMPSPPPLRSMESISDWTLMIHAPVDGVIAGLPEHGLTASDLEQYGFKLVFSGHYHHHKQLSETVYSVGALAHYTWSDVGHKARFLVVNNTDVRWYKSHLPAFVEIDGSMDELDIQAVVPGNYVRAKIKIVKQIEIEQFRKYLTDIGAQGVTIIASKPVADVQRANAAVKAGASIESSVTQFITNSPLNSPQLDALCQSILTEARMEVAE
;
A
#
# COMPACT_ATOMS: atom_id res chain seq x y z
N MET A 1 -21.33 -11.21 17.77
CA MET A 1 -21.10 -10.34 16.57
C MET A 1 -21.45 -11.14 15.33
N LYS A 2 -22.11 -10.54 14.32
CA LYS A 2 -22.28 -11.15 13.01
C LYS A 2 -20.94 -11.17 12.25
N PRO A 3 -20.77 -12.04 11.25
CA PRO A 3 -19.62 -11.97 10.37
C PRO A 3 -19.45 -10.58 9.73
N TYR A 4 -18.24 -10.15 9.52
CA TYR A 4 -17.91 -8.85 8.94
C TYR A 4 -16.72 -8.93 8.01
N GLY A 5 -16.62 -7.97 7.10
CA GLY A 5 -15.52 -7.84 6.16
C GLY A 5 -14.46 -6.83 6.63
N ILE A 6 -13.22 -7.06 6.24
CA ILE A 6 -12.13 -6.10 6.43
C ILE A 6 -11.35 -5.96 5.13
N GLN A 7 -11.10 -4.71 4.75
CA GLN A 7 -10.16 -4.33 3.70
C GLN A 7 -9.29 -3.18 4.18
N SER A 8 -8.17 -2.97 3.53
CA SER A 8 -7.23 -1.89 3.83
C SER A 8 -6.50 -1.41 2.58
N ASP A 9 -5.89 -0.26 2.68
CA ASP A 9 -4.91 0.23 1.72
C ASP A 9 -5.42 0.07 0.27
N SER A 10 -6.66 0.54 0.04
CA SER A 10 -7.33 0.43 -1.26
C SER A 10 -6.78 1.41 -2.29
N HIS A 11 -6.15 2.50 -1.83
CA HIS A 11 -5.45 3.49 -2.64
C HIS A 11 -6.18 3.83 -3.95
N HIS A 12 -7.47 4.16 -3.86
CA HIS A 12 -8.25 4.55 -5.03
C HIS A 12 -7.58 5.72 -5.75
N HIS A 13 -7.22 5.49 -7.01
CA HIS A 13 -6.47 6.45 -7.83
C HIS A 13 -6.55 6.12 -9.30
N ASN A 14 -6.30 7.12 -10.16
CA ASN A 14 -6.12 6.94 -11.59
C ASN A 14 -4.68 6.48 -11.89
N TRP A 15 -4.39 5.22 -11.58
CA TRP A 15 -3.07 4.64 -11.82
C TRP A 15 -2.71 4.70 -13.31
N SER A 16 -1.53 5.20 -13.65
CA SER A 16 -1.10 5.36 -15.04
C SER A 16 -0.49 4.09 -15.64
N ALA A 17 0.25 3.31 -14.82
CA ALA A 17 0.94 2.11 -15.31
C ALA A 17 -0.07 1.03 -15.70
N PHE A 18 0.02 0.53 -16.94
CA PHE A 18 -0.81 -0.54 -17.49
C PHE A 18 -2.33 -0.28 -17.43
N SER A 19 -2.71 0.98 -17.47
CA SER A 19 -4.12 1.36 -17.36
C SER A 19 -4.68 1.86 -18.70
N HIS A 20 -5.99 1.75 -18.81
CA HIS A 20 -6.80 2.33 -19.87
C HIS A 20 -8.13 2.78 -19.30
N THR A 21 -8.85 3.59 -20.02
CA THR A 21 -10.22 3.97 -19.68
C THR A 21 -11.18 2.87 -20.15
N THR A 22 -12.03 2.37 -19.26
CA THR A 22 -13.04 1.36 -19.57
C THR A 22 -14.23 1.97 -20.32
N ALA A 23 -15.14 1.13 -20.80
CA ALA A 23 -16.38 1.56 -21.43
C ALA A 23 -17.27 2.44 -20.50
N ASN A 24 -17.07 2.32 -19.19
CA ASN A 24 -17.76 3.14 -18.19
C ASN A 24 -17.08 4.49 -17.93
N GLY A 25 -16.01 4.83 -18.67
CA GLY A 25 -15.26 6.06 -18.49
C GLY A 25 -14.35 6.07 -17.25
N ILE A 26 -14.11 4.91 -16.62
CA ILE A 26 -13.34 4.76 -15.39
C ILE A 26 -11.95 4.16 -15.72
N ASN A 27 -10.92 4.54 -14.97
CA ASN A 27 -9.62 3.86 -15.01
C ASN A 27 -9.81 2.38 -14.64
N ASN A 28 -9.39 1.45 -15.50
CA ASN A 28 -9.61 0.02 -15.32
C ASN A 28 -9.04 -0.54 -14.01
N ARG A 29 -7.96 0.01 -13.50
CA ARG A 29 -7.38 -0.42 -12.22
C ARG A 29 -8.21 0.06 -11.04
N LEU A 30 -8.76 1.28 -11.09
CA LEU A 30 -9.72 1.77 -10.12
C LEU A 30 -11.01 0.95 -10.17
N GLU A 31 -11.57 0.72 -11.36
CA GLU A 31 -12.78 -0.08 -11.53
C GLU A 31 -12.60 -1.50 -10.98
N GLY A 32 -11.43 -2.10 -11.22
CA GLY A 32 -11.06 -3.38 -10.62
C GLY A 32 -11.09 -3.36 -9.09
N CYS A 33 -10.48 -2.35 -8.45
CA CYS A 33 -10.53 -2.20 -6.98
C CYS A 33 -11.97 -2.05 -6.49
N LEU A 34 -12.79 -1.25 -7.16
CA LEU A 34 -14.20 -1.08 -6.81
C LEU A 34 -15.01 -2.38 -6.95
N ASN A 35 -14.67 -3.23 -7.94
CA ASN A 35 -15.28 -4.55 -8.09
C ASN A 35 -14.86 -5.52 -6.98
N GLU A 36 -13.62 -5.44 -6.49
CA GLU A 36 -13.18 -6.21 -5.31
C GLU A 36 -13.93 -5.78 -4.05
N VAL A 37 -14.25 -4.48 -3.89
CA VAL A 37 -15.11 -3.99 -2.79
C VAL A 37 -16.51 -4.61 -2.87
N ARG A 38 -17.11 -4.70 -4.07
CA ARG A 38 -18.40 -5.38 -4.27
C ARG A 38 -18.30 -6.88 -3.97
N ARG A 39 -17.19 -7.51 -4.34
CA ARG A 39 -16.95 -8.93 -4.04
C ARG A 39 -16.81 -9.17 -2.54
N LEU A 40 -16.07 -8.32 -1.82
CA LEU A 40 -16.02 -8.36 -0.36
C LEU A 40 -17.43 -8.29 0.25
N ALA A 41 -18.27 -7.37 -0.21
CA ALA A 41 -19.65 -7.24 0.26
C ALA A 41 -20.46 -8.52 0.02
N ALA A 42 -20.32 -9.14 -1.17
CA ALA A 42 -20.98 -10.40 -1.48
C ALA A 42 -20.54 -11.54 -0.54
N GLU A 43 -19.24 -11.67 -0.26
CA GLU A 43 -18.70 -12.67 0.66
C GLU A 43 -19.20 -12.45 2.10
N VAL A 44 -19.23 -11.19 2.55
CA VAL A 44 -19.78 -10.83 3.88
C VAL A 44 -21.25 -11.21 3.98
N LYS A 45 -22.05 -10.89 2.96
CA LYS A 45 -23.47 -11.22 2.88
C LYS A 45 -23.70 -12.72 2.87
N SER A 46 -22.90 -13.47 2.10
CA SER A 46 -22.93 -14.94 2.06
C SER A 46 -22.61 -15.56 3.41
N ALA A 47 -21.73 -14.95 4.19
CA ALA A 47 -21.43 -15.38 5.56
C ALA A 47 -22.51 -14.97 6.59
N GLY A 48 -23.55 -14.23 6.19
CA GLY A 48 -24.64 -13.76 7.06
C GLY A 48 -24.38 -12.42 7.76
N GLY A 49 -23.36 -11.69 7.31
CA GLY A 49 -23.00 -10.37 7.81
C GLY A 49 -23.49 -9.23 6.92
N ASN A 50 -23.30 -8.01 7.39
CA ASN A 50 -23.59 -6.80 6.64
C ASN A 50 -22.69 -5.60 7.05
N THR A 51 -21.58 -5.85 7.73
CA THR A 51 -20.66 -4.79 8.15
C THR A 51 -19.32 -4.94 7.44
N ILE A 52 -18.78 -3.85 6.92
CA ILE A 52 -17.46 -3.77 6.29
C ILE A 52 -16.64 -2.70 7.00
N TYR A 53 -15.44 -3.06 7.40
CA TYR A 53 -14.44 -2.16 7.96
C TYR A 53 -13.34 -1.90 6.94
N HIS A 54 -12.88 -0.65 6.87
CA HIS A 54 -11.71 -0.24 6.12
C HIS A 54 -10.66 0.33 7.08
N THR A 55 -9.49 -0.29 7.14
CA THR A 55 -8.46 0.06 8.12
C THR A 55 -7.48 1.14 7.64
N GLY A 56 -7.94 2.04 6.77
CA GLY A 56 -7.21 3.25 6.35
C GLY A 56 -6.63 3.19 4.93
N ASP A 57 -6.22 4.34 4.44
CA ASP A 57 -5.67 4.56 3.10
C ASP A 57 -6.64 4.15 1.98
N LEU A 58 -7.87 4.70 2.06
CA LEU A 58 -8.86 4.52 1.00
C LEU A 58 -8.43 5.23 -0.28
N PHE A 59 -7.91 6.47 -0.17
CA PHE A 59 -7.41 7.24 -1.30
C PHE A 59 -5.88 7.24 -1.32
N HIS A 60 -5.30 7.44 -2.51
CA HIS A 60 -3.85 7.42 -2.68
C HIS A 60 -3.18 8.79 -2.52
N VAL A 61 -3.80 9.83 -3.06
CA VAL A 61 -3.20 11.18 -3.12
C VAL A 61 -3.67 12.02 -1.95
N ARG A 62 -2.71 12.53 -1.18
CA ARG A 62 -2.97 13.42 -0.06
C ARG A 62 -3.53 14.75 -0.54
N GLY A 63 -4.53 15.26 0.16
CA GLY A 63 -5.07 16.61 -0.02
C GLY A 63 -5.80 16.89 -1.34
N GLN A 64 -5.80 15.98 -2.31
CA GLN A 64 -6.41 16.23 -3.61
C GLN A 64 -6.95 14.94 -4.26
N ILE A 65 -8.25 14.88 -4.50
CA ILE A 65 -8.89 13.74 -5.16
C ILE A 65 -9.49 14.19 -6.48
N ALA A 66 -9.08 13.56 -7.59
CA ALA A 66 -9.68 13.80 -8.90
C ALA A 66 -11.17 13.37 -8.89
N PRO A 67 -12.09 14.14 -9.51
CA PRO A 67 -13.49 13.76 -9.60
C PRO A 67 -13.71 12.38 -10.25
N SER A 68 -12.85 12.00 -11.20
CA SER A 68 -12.86 10.68 -11.86
C SER A 68 -12.44 9.51 -10.94
N VAL A 69 -11.92 9.81 -9.75
CA VAL A 69 -11.67 8.85 -8.67
C VAL A 69 -12.78 8.91 -7.62
N LEU A 70 -13.11 10.13 -7.18
CA LEU A 70 -14.10 10.34 -6.12
C LEU A 70 -15.49 9.85 -6.51
N ASN A 71 -16.01 10.26 -7.69
CA ASN A 71 -17.38 9.95 -8.08
C ASN A 71 -17.64 8.44 -8.20
N PRO A 72 -16.84 7.63 -8.93
CA PRO A 72 -17.06 6.18 -8.98
C PRO A 72 -16.92 5.51 -7.60
N THR A 73 -16.03 6.03 -6.74
CA THR A 73 -15.91 5.56 -5.36
C THR A 73 -17.20 5.81 -4.59
N LEU A 74 -17.72 7.05 -4.60
CA LEU A 74 -18.98 7.39 -3.95
C LEU A 74 -20.16 6.53 -4.46
N ASP A 75 -20.22 6.27 -5.76
CA ASP A 75 -21.31 5.48 -6.36
C ASP A 75 -21.31 4.04 -5.84
N VAL A 76 -20.13 3.39 -5.75
CA VAL A 76 -20.04 2.02 -5.24
C VAL A 76 -20.40 1.96 -3.75
N TYR A 77 -19.86 2.86 -2.94
CA TYR A 77 -20.13 2.86 -1.52
C TYR A 77 -21.58 3.24 -1.21
N ARG A 78 -22.18 4.16 -1.96
CA ARG A 78 -23.62 4.48 -1.88
C ARG A 78 -24.47 3.26 -2.19
N GLN A 79 -24.18 2.55 -3.29
CA GLN A 79 -24.87 1.32 -3.65
C GLN A 79 -24.86 0.30 -2.50
N LEU A 80 -23.71 0.09 -1.87
CA LEU A 80 -23.61 -0.85 -0.75
C LEU A 80 -24.40 -0.40 0.48
N ILE A 81 -24.41 0.91 0.78
CA ILE A 81 -25.25 1.46 1.85
C ILE A 81 -26.74 1.23 1.56
N GLU A 82 -27.18 1.47 0.32
CA GLU A 82 -28.54 1.22 -0.13
C GLU A 82 -28.93 -0.28 -0.07
N GLU A 83 -27.97 -1.17 -0.26
CA GLU A 83 -28.11 -2.62 -0.08
C GLU A 83 -28.16 -3.05 1.40
N GLY A 84 -28.01 -2.11 2.35
CA GLY A 84 -28.10 -2.34 3.79
C GLY A 84 -26.78 -2.68 4.48
N PHE A 85 -25.64 -2.43 3.83
CA PHE A 85 -24.35 -2.55 4.48
C PHE A 85 -24.05 -1.39 5.41
N ILE A 86 -23.41 -1.69 6.53
CA ILE A 86 -22.79 -0.71 7.43
C ILE A 86 -21.31 -0.63 7.06
N ILE A 87 -20.85 0.55 6.63
CA ILE A 87 -19.46 0.74 6.19
C ILE A 87 -18.77 1.72 7.13
N ARG A 88 -17.66 1.28 7.72
CA ARG A 88 -16.84 2.05 8.66
C ARG A 88 -15.45 2.21 8.10
N ILE A 89 -15.00 3.45 7.98
CA ILE A 89 -13.71 3.78 7.35
C ILE A 89 -12.85 4.55 8.33
N LEU A 90 -11.70 3.99 8.63
CA LEU A 90 -10.64 4.61 9.41
C LEU A 90 -9.83 5.54 8.50
N ALA A 91 -9.48 6.73 8.97
CA ALA A 91 -8.56 7.61 8.24
C ALA A 91 -7.12 7.10 8.37
N GLY A 92 -6.50 6.71 7.25
CA GLY A 92 -5.08 6.39 7.14
C GLY A 92 -4.23 7.63 6.80
N ASN A 93 -2.92 7.47 6.69
CA ASN A 93 -2.02 8.61 6.45
C ASN A 93 -2.11 9.19 5.03
N HIS A 94 -2.53 8.40 4.03
CA HIS A 94 -2.78 8.89 2.67
C HIS A 94 -4.12 9.62 2.53
N ASP A 95 -5.04 9.40 3.45
CA ASP A 95 -6.34 10.08 3.45
C ASP A 95 -6.26 11.53 3.98
N LEU A 96 -5.10 12.00 4.42
CA LEU A 96 -4.92 13.28 5.12
C LEU A 96 -4.17 14.29 4.27
N GLU A 97 -4.55 15.57 4.40
CA GLU A 97 -3.78 16.70 3.88
C GLU A 97 -2.46 16.87 4.64
N ASP A 98 -2.56 16.81 5.97
CA ASP A 98 -1.46 17.01 6.90
C ASP A 98 -1.10 15.72 7.65
N ARG A 99 -0.16 15.81 8.60
CA ARG A 99 0.28 14.68 9.43
C ARG A 99 -0.73 14.30 10.52
N HIS A 100 -1.64 15.21 10.85
CA HIS A 100 -2.62 15.02 11.91
C HIS A 100 -4.02 14.78 11.37
N VAL A 101 -4.72 13.80 11.94
CA VAL A 101 -6.09 13.50 11.57
C VAL A 101 -7.02 14.60 12.06
N THR A 102 -7.69 15.26 11.12
CA THR A 102 -8.81 16.15 11.39
C THR A 102 -9.96 15.80 10.47
N ARG A 103 -11.20 16.09 10.89
CA ARG A 103 -12.36 15.83 10.02
C ARG A 103 -12.30 16.65 8.72
N THR A 104 -11.83 17.87 8.79
CA THR A 104 -11.73 18.78 7.63
C THR A 104 -10.58 18.46 6.71
N GLY A 105 -9.46 17.96 7.22
CA GLY A 105 -8.27 17.58 6.46
C GLY A 105 -8.24 16.11 6.06
N SER A 106 -9.35 15.37 6.25
CA SER A 106 -9.45 13.95 5.89
C SER A 106 -10.33 13.76 4.66
N ALA A 107 -9.75 13.24 3.59
CA ALA A 107 -10.42 13.02 2.31
C ALA A 107 -11.59 12.04 2.40
N VAL A 108 -11.50 11.02 3.27
CA VAL A 108 -12.57 10.03 3.45
C VAL A 108 -13.84 10.63 4.06
N THR A 109 -13.77 11.81 4.64
CA THR A 109 -14.94 12.55 5.16
C THR A 109 -15.99 12.82 4.06
N ALA A 110 -15.60 12.85 2.79
CA ALA A 110 -16.53 12.97 1.67
C ALA A 110 -17.56 11.83 1.62
N LEU A 111 -17.27 10.66 2.20
CA LEU A 111 -18.17 9.53 2.22
C LEU A 111 -19.22 9.59 3.36
N GLU A 112 -19.09 10.51 4.32
CA GLU A 112 -20.11 10.71 5.36
C GLU A 112 -21.48 11.04 4.74
N GLY A 113 -21.48 11.87 3.70
CA GLY A 113 -22.69 12.32 3.01
C GLY A 113 -23.51 11.21 2.34
N ILE A 114 -22.93 10.05 2.12
CA ILE A 114 -23.61 8.87 1.56
C ILE A 114 -23.92 7.80 2.61
N GLY A 115 -23.61 8.04 3.90
CA GLY A 115 -23.95 7.15 5.00
C GLY A 115 -22.81 6.29 5.53
N CYS A 116 -21.56 6.45 5.05
CA CYS A 116 -20.40 5.80 5.66
C CYS A 116 -20.08 6.42 7.03
N GLN A 117 -19.68 5.58 7.98
CA GLN A 117 -19.23 6.01 9.30
C GLN A 117 -17.72 6.22 9.26
N ILE A 118 -17.30 7.49 9.30
CA ILE A 118 -15.87 7.86 9.19
C ILE A 118 -15.26 8.02 10.57
N VAL A 119 -14.10 7.39 10.76
CA VAL A 119 -13.36 7.37 12.02
C VAL A 119 -12.14 8.29 11.90
N ASN A 120 -12.31 9.54 12.32
CA ASN A 120 -11.25 10.57 12.40
C ASN A 120 -10.71 10.76 13.83
N LYS A 121 -11.19 10.01 14.79
CA LYS A 121 -10.74 9.96 16.19
C LYS A 121 -11.04 8.58 16.77
N PRO A 122 -10.40 8.17 17.88
CA PRO A 122 -10.72 6.89 18.54
C PRO A 122 -12.23 6.77 18.76
N THR A 123 -12.83 5.73 18.18
CA THR A 123 -14.29 5.51 18.14
C THR A 123 -14.62 4.10 18.55
N PHE A 124 -15.63 3.96 19.41
CA PHE A 124 -16.11 2.69 19.97
C PHE A 124 -17.44 2.32 19.34
N PHE A 125 -17.52 1.13 18.78
CA PHE A 125 -18.75 0.52 18.25
C PHE A 125 -19.19 -0.58 19.22
N ASN A 126 -19.94 -0.18 20.24
CA ASN A 126 -20.27 -1.01 21.39
C ASN A 126 -21.04 -2.29 21.01
N ASP A 127 -22.00 -2.19 20.09
CA ASP A 127 -22.80 -3.33 19.64
C ASP A 127 -21.94 -4.39 18.93
N ASP A 128 -20.87 -3.96 18.28
CA ASP A 128 -19.93 -4.83 17.57
C ASP A 128 -18.68 -5.15 18.39
N ARG A 129 -18.50 -4.53 19.56
CA ARG A 129 -17.26 -4.63 20.36
C ARG A 129 -16.01 -4.40 19.53
N VAL A 130 -16.02 -3.32 18.77
CA VAL A 130 -14.90 -2.87 17.94
C VAL A 130 -14.48 -1.47 18.36
N VAL A 131 -13.20 -1.27 18.57
CA VAL A 131 -12.60 0.06 18.68
C VAL A 131 -11.71 0.31 17.47
N MET A 132 -11.90 1.47 16.85
CA MET A 132 -11.09 1.92 15.72
C MET A 132 -10.31 3.16 16.11
N ILE A 133 -8.98 3.15 15.88
CA ILE A 133 -8.08 4.28 16.16
C ILE A 133 -7.42 4.68 14.84
N PRO A 134 -7.66 5.92 14.35
CA PRO A 134 -7.11 6.39 13.08
C PRO A 134 -5.59 6.57 13.15
N TRP A 135 -5.00 6.93 12.02
CA TRP A 135 -3.57 7.22 11.94
C TRP A 135 -3.11 8.20 13.03
N ILE A 136 -2.06 7.82 13.72
CA ILE A 136 -1.34 8.67 14.67
C ILE A 136 0.15 8.62 14.29
N GLU A 137 0.76 9.78 14.00
CA GLU A 137 2.11 9.87 13.46
C GLU A 137 3.16 9.19 14.37
N SER A 138 3.02 9.28 15.68
CA SER A 138 3.97 8.68 16.60
C SER A 138 3.49 7.37 17.20
N VAL A 139 4.34 6.36 17.18
CA VAL A 139 4.06 5.05 17.84
C VAL A 139 3.74 5.22 19.32
N LYS A 140 4.46 6.14 20.00
CA LYS A 140 4.16 6.44 21.41
C LYS A 140 2.74 6.98 21.58
N GLY A 141 2.33 7.95 20.75
CA GLY A 141 0.97 8.49 20.80
C GLY A 141 -0.09 7.43 20.52
N LEU A 142 0.16 6.51 19.56
CA LEU A 142 -0.72 5.39 19.28
C LEU A 142 -0.84 4.46 20.50
N LYS A 143 0.28 4.06 21.11
CA LYS A 143 0.29 3.24 22.32
C LYS A 143 -0.49 3.91 23.47
N ASP A 144 -0.32 5.22 23.66
CA ASP A 144 -1.05 6.00 24.66
C ASP A 144 -2.58 5.98 24.39
N GLU A 145 -3.02 6.09 23.12
CA GLU A 145 -4.44 6.02 22.75
C GLU A 145 -5.01 4.60 22.89
N ILE A 146 -4.26 3.56 22.56
CA ILE A 146 -4.68 2.16 22.79
C ILE A 146 -4.88 1.91 24.30
N GLU A 147 -3.97 2.39 25.13
CA GLU A 147 -4.07 2.25 26.58
C GLU A 147 -5.29 3.00 27.17
N LYS A 148 -5.59 4.22 26.64
CA LYS A 148 -6.81 4.95 27.01
C LYS A 148 -8.06 4.18 26.57
N ALA A 149 -8.05 3.63 25.35
CA ALA A 149 -9.17 2.83 24.85
C ALA A 149 -9.42 1.59 25.70
N LYS A 150 -8.36 0.87 26.09
CA LYS A 150 -8.43 -0.28 26.99
C LYS A 150 -9.09 0.11 28.32
N LYS A 151 -8.57 1.14 29.01
CA LYS A 151 -9.12 1.62 30.30
C LYS A 151 -10.58 2.04 30.17
N HIS A 152 -10.95 2.67 29.06
CA HIS A 152 -12.33 3.06 28.80
C HIS A 152 -13.23 1.81 28.69
N ILE A 153 -12.85 0.80 27.89
CA ILE A 153 -13.59 -0.45 27.74
C ILE A 153 -13.75 -1.17 29.09
N GLU A 154 -12.67 -1.32 29.84
CA GLU A 154 -12.68 -1.98 31.14
C GLU A 154 -13.52 -1.24 32.19
N SER A 155 -13.81 0.05 31.97
CA SER A 155 -14.69 0.86 32.82
C SER A 155 -16.17 0.79 32.41
N MET A 156 -16.50 0.21 31.25
CA MET A 156 -17.90 0.09 30.81
C MET A 156 -18.64 -1.04 31.57
N PRO A 157 -19.91 -0.84 31.94
CA PRO A 157 -20.73 -1.93 32.43
C PRO A 157 -21.09 -2.88 31.27
N SER A 158 -20.99 -4.18 31.51
CA SER A 158 -21.50 -5.17 30.57
C SER A 158 -23.01 -5.06 30.34
N PRO A 159 -23.51 -5.32 29.14
CA PRO A 159 -24.93 -5.33 28.84
C PRO A 159 -25.70 -6.32 29.76
N PRO A 160 -26.95 -6.03 30.12
CA PRO A 160 -27.79 -6.99 30.84
C PRO A 160 -27.91 -8.32 30.05
N PRO A 161 -28.01 -9.48 30.71
CA PRO A 161 -28.19 -9.67 32.16
C PRO A 161 -26.89 -9.76 33.00
N LEU A 162 -25.72 -9.61 32.35
CA LEU A 162 -24.42 -9.69 33.02
C LEU A 162 -24.23 -8.44 33.93
N ARG A 163 -23.87 -8.63 35.18
CA ARG A 163 -23.55 -7.55 36.14
C ARG A 163 -22.02 -7.39 36.30
N SER A 164 -21.27 -7.65 35.27
CA SER A 164 -19.80 -7.52 35.24
C SER A 164 -19.37 -6.28 34.47
N MET A 165 -18.11 -5.98 34.48
CA MET A 165 -17.52 -5.01 33.56
C MET A 165 -17.23 -5.67 32.18
N GLU A 166 -17.18 -4.88 31.11
CA GLU A 166 -16.75 -5.37 29.80
C GLU A 166 -15.32 -5.92 29.89
N SER A 167 -15.06 -6.99 29.15
CA SER A 167 -13.71 -7.55 29.03
C SER A 167 -13.05 -7.10 27.75
N ILE A 168 -11.82 -6.63 27.83
CA ILE A 168 -11.01 -6.26 26.67
C ILE A 168 -10.86 -7.43 25.69
N SER A 169 -10.85 -8.67 26.18
CA SER A 169 -10.76 -9.89 25.37
C SER A 169 -12.00 -10.19 24.52
N ASP A 170 -13.07 -9.43 24.69
CA ASP A 170 -14.26 -9.48 23.83
C ASP A 170 -14.19 -8.47 22.67
N TRP A 171 -13.26 -7.52 22.74
CA TRP A 171 -13.15 -6.40 21.81
C TRP A 171 -12.08 -6.61 20.74
N THR A 172 -12.38 -6.17 19.53
CA THR A 172 -11.44 -6.10 18.40
C THR A 172 -10.89 -4.69 18.27
N LEU A 173 -9.58 -4.58 18.11
CA LEU A 173 -8.88 -3.33 17.82
C LEU A 173 -8.60 -3.24 16.31
N MET A 174 -8.93 -2.11 15.70
CA MET A 174 -8.54 -1.78 14.32
C MET A 174 -7.76 -0.47 14.30
N ILE A 175 -6.57 -0.49 13.69
CA ILE A 175 -5.64 0.63 13.62
C ILE A 175 -5.10 0.82 12.20
N HIS A 176 -4.51 1.98 11.94
CA HIS A 176 -3.66 2.19 10.77
C HIS A 176 -2.26 2.58 11.26
N ALA A 177 -1.33 1.63 11.21
CA ALA A 177 0.02 1.83 11.76
C ALA A 177 1.03 0.83 11.18
N PRO A 178 2.33 1.19 11.09
CA PRO A 178 3.40 0.27 10.73
C PRO A 178 3.66 -0.70 11.90
N VAL A 179 3.31 -1.98 11.73
CA VAL A 179 3.64 -3.02 12.70
C VAL A 179 4.92 -3.73 12.27
N ASP A 180 5.89 -3.80 13.17
CA ASP A 180 7.19 -4.40 12.91
C ASP A 180 7.07 -5.89 12.59
N GLY A 181 7.93 -6.35 11.68
CA GLY A 181 7.94 -7.74 11.25
C GLY A 181 6.96 -8.10 10.13
N VAL A 182 6.12 -7.17 9.65
CA VAL A 182 5.26 -7.37 8.47
C VAL A 182 6.14 -7.56 7.22
N ILE A 183 7.06 -6.65 6.98
CA ILE A 183 8.01 -6.69 5.87
C ILE A 183 9.41 -6.96 6.42
N ALA A 184 10.04 -8.04 5.96
CA ALA A 184 11.39 -8.39 6.39
C ALA A 184 12.41 -7.36 5.91
N GLY A 185 13.34 -6.97 6.78
CA GLY A 185 14.45 -6.07 6.45
C GLY A 185 14.12 -4.58 6.48
N LEU A 186 12.88 -4.18 6.82
CA LEU A 186 12.60 -2.78 7.12
C LEU A 186 13.11 -2.40 8.51
N PRO A 187 13.49 -1.12 8.72
CA PRO A 187 13.77 -0.60 10.05
C PRO A 187 12.57 -0.77 10.98
N GLU A 188 12.84 -1.07 12.25
CA GLU A 188 11.81 -1.16 13.28
C GLU A 188 11.25 0.24 13.64
N HIS A 189 9.93 0.32 13.77
CA HIS A 189 9.21 1.52 14.19
C HIS A 189 8.89 1.51 15.69
N GLY A 190 9.08 0.37 16.33
CA GLY A 190 8.84 0.17 17.76
C GLY A 190 7.40 -0.19 18.13
N LEU A 191 6.62 -0.73 17.17
CA LEU A 191 5.31 -1.32 17.41
C LEU A 191 5.32 -2.77 16.94
N THR A 192 5.48 -3.69 17.87
CA THR A 192 5.55 -5.14 17.59
C THR A 192 4.19 -5.83 17.80
N ALA A 193 4.03 -7.04 17.25
CA ALA A 193 2.86 -7.87 17.56
C ALA A 193 2.75 -8.15 19.06
N SER A 194 3.87 -8.39 19.74
CA SER A 194 3.90 -8.62 21.19
C SER A 194 3.42 -7.39 21.97
N ASP A 195 3.75 -6.18 21.55
CA ASP A 195 3.20 -4.96 22.17
C ASP A 195 1.68 -4.92 22.06
N LEU A 196 1.13 -5.29 20.91
CA LEU A 196 -0.31 -5.29 20.66
C LEU A 196 -1.04 -6.39 21.42
N GLU A 197 -0.44 -7.57 21.56
CA GLU A 197 -1.01 -8.69 22.34
C GLU A 197 -1.12 -8.37 23.85
N GLN A 198 -0.16 -7.60 24.38
CA GLN A 198 -0.17 -7.21 25.82
C GLN A 198 -1.39 -6.39 26.22
N TYR A 199 -2.06 -5.71 25.28
CA TYR A 199 -3.32 -5.02 25.55
C TYR A 199 -4.48 -5.99 25.80
N GLY A 200 -4.42 -7.24 25.31
CA GLY A 200 -5.39 -8.29 25.57
C GLY A 200 -6.65 -8.24 24.71
N PHE A 201 -6.65 -7.53 23.59
CA PHE A 201 -7.75 -7.54 22.63
C PHE A 201 -7.97 -8.93 22.03
N LYS A 202 -9.22 -9.23 21.68
CA LYS A 202 -9.62 -10.47 21.02
C LYS A 202 -8.90 -10.67 19.69
N LEU A 203 -8.90 -9.65 18.86
CA LEU A 203 -8.22 -9.57 17.57
C LEU A 203 -7.71 -8.14 17.36
N VAL A 204 -6.60 -8.01 16.65
CA VAL A 204 -6.03 -6.73 16.25
C VAL A 204 -5.79 -6.76 14.76
N PHE A 205 -6.31 -5.75 14.03
CA PHE A 205 -6.10 -5.58 12.60
C PHE A 205 -5.43 -4.24 12.33
N SER A 206 -4.29 -4.28 11.63
CA SER A 206 -3.58 -3.07 11.22
C SER A 206 -3.54 -2.94 9.71
N GLY A 207 -3.89 -1.75 9.20
CA GLY A 207 -3.54 -1.29 7.84
C GLY A 207 -2.16 -0.66 7.82
N HIS A 208 -1.76 -0.06 6.70
CA HIS A 208 -0.55 0.69 6.39
C HIS A 208 0.44 -0.09 5.51
N TYR A 209 0.76 -1.33 5.84
CA TYR A 209 1.57 -2.15 4.96
C TYR A 209 0.70 -2.93 3.98
N HIS A 210 1.09 -2.93 2.69
CA HIS A 210 0.37 -3.68 1.65
C HIS A 210 0.49 -5.19 1.79
N HIS A 211 1.42 -5.66 2.63
CA HIS A 211 1.64 -7.08 2.87
C HIS A 211 0.67 -7.62 3.92
N HIS A 212 -0.17 -8.56 3.51
CA HIS A 212 -0.95 -9.33 4.48
C HIS A 212 -0.02 -10.27 5.25
N LYS A 213 -0.15 -10.24 6.57
CA LYS A 213 0.56 -11.17 7.44
C LYS A 213 -0.20 -11.42 8.74
N GLN A 214 -0.36 -12.66 9.11
CA GLN A 214 -0.68 -13.03 10.47
C GLN A 214 0.62 -12.99 11.28
N LEU A 215 0.74 -12.04 12.19
CA LEU A 215 1.93 -11.82 13.00
C LEU A 215 1.93 -12.66 14.27
N SER A 216 0.73 -12.95 14.80
CA SER A 216 0.49 -13.86 15.92
C SER A 216 -0.91 -14.46 15.83
N GLU A 217 -1.35 -15.19 16.85
CA GLU A 217 -2.72 -15.75 16.88
C GLU A 217 -3.81 -14.67 16.81
N THR A 218 -3.53 -13.47 17.32
CA THR A 218 -4.51 -12.38 17.44
C THR A 218 -4.18 -11.14 16.60
N VAL A 219 -2.95 -10.98 16.09
CA VAL A 219 -2.50 -9.76 15.41
C VAL A 219 -2.29 -10.00 13.92
N TYR A 220 -2.95 -9.18 13.10
CA TYR A 220 -2.95 -9.26 11.64
C TYR A 220 -2.60 -7.92 11.00
N SER A 221 -1.66 -7.94 10.05
CA SER A 221 -1.59 -6.91 9.01
C SER A 221 -2.59 -7.28 7.92
N VAL A 222 -3.54 -6.39 7.63
CA VAL A 222 -4.63 -6.64 6.69
C VAL A 222 -4.11 -6.78 5.27
N GLY A 223 -3.19 -5.89 4.89
CA GLY A 223 -2.63 -5.83 3.55
C GLY A 223 -3.54 -5.13 2.54
N ALA A 224 -2.99 -4.82 1.39
CA ALA A 224 -3.68 -4.10 0.33
C ALA A 224 -4.66 -4.98 -0.46
N LEU A 225 -5.69 -4.33 -1.01
CA LEU A 225 -6.70 -4.96 -1.86
C LEU A 225 -6.16 -5.31 -3.26
N ALA A 226 -5.14 -4.59 -3.73
CA ALA A 226 -4.51 -4.76 -5.04
C ALA A 226 -2.99 -4.55 -4.95
N HIS A 227 -2.29 -4.90 -6.01
CA HIS A 227 -0.94 -4.41 -6.23
C HIS A 227 -0.98 -3.05 -6.93
N TYR A 228 -0.25 -2.06 -6.44
CA TYR A 228 -0.24 -0.70 -6.99
C TYR A 228 1.04 -0.38 -7.73
N THR A 229 2.16 -0.84 -7.22
CA THR A 229 3.51 -0.56 -7.74
C THR A 229 4.38 -1.81 -7.72
N TRP A 230 5.60 -1.67 -8.24
CA TRP A 230 6.60 -2.74 -8.20
C TRP A 230 7.13 -3.07 -6.80
N SER A 231 6.86 -2.23 -5.80
CA SER A 231 7.16 -2.57 -4.40
C SER A 231 6.25 -3.66 -3.83
N ASP A 232 5.13 -3.91 -4.51
CA ASP A 232 4.15 -4.91 -4.09
C ASP A 232 4.47 -6.33 -4.60
N VAL A 233 5.57 -6.49 -5.36
CA VAL A 233 6.01 -7.81 -5.83
C VAL A 233 6.28 -8.74 -4.65
N GLY A 234 5.74 -9.96 -4.75
CA GLY A 234 5.94 -11.01 -3.74
C GLY A 234 4.90 -11.05 -2.63
N HIS A 235 4.05 -10.02 -2.48
CA HIS A 235 2.93 -10.11 -1.56
C HIS A 235 1.64 -10.59 -2.24
N LYS A 236 0.62 -10.87 -1.47
CA LYS A 236 -0.67 -11.38 -1.97
C LYS A 236 -1.77 -10.39 -1.59
N ALA A 237 -2.26 -9.63 -2.57
CA ALA A 237 -3.41 -8.75 -2.39
C ALA A 237 -4.66 -9.55 -1.99
N ARG A 238 -5.43 -9.04 -1.02
CA ARG A 238 -6.59 -9.74 -0.47
C ARG A 238 -7.50 -8.86 0.39
N PHE A 239 -8.64 -9.42 0.77
CA PHE A 239 -9.51 -8.93 1.84
C PHE A 239 -9.84 -10.06 2.82
N LEU A 240 -10.41 -9.71 3.96
CA LEU A 240 -10.72 -10.66 5.02
C LEU A 240 -12.22 -10.71 5.28
N VAL A 241 -12.73 -11.89 5.64
CA VAL A 241 -14.05 -12.08 6.26
C VAL A 241 -13.83 -12.75 7.60
N VAL A 242 -14.34 -12.12 8.65
CA VAL A 242 -14.14 -12.55 10.04
C VAL A 242 -15.45 -13.03 10.63
N ASN A 243 -15.44 -14.22 11.21
CA ASN A 243 -16.55 -14.76 11.99
C ASN A 243 -16.04 -15.17 13.36
N ASN A 244 -16.36 -14.40 14.38
CA ASN A 244 -15.83 -14.53 15.73
C ASN A 244 -14.30 -14.41 15.76
N THR A 245 -13.54 -15.51 15.87
CA THR A 245 -12.07 -15.57 15.81
C THR A 245 -11.59 -16.26 14.53
N ASP A 246 -12.49 -16.80 13.70
CA ASP A 246 -12.14 -17.39 12.41
C ASP A 246 -11.92 -16.26 11.38
N VAL A 247 -10.68 -16.06 11.00
CA VAL A 247 -10.25 -15.05 10.03
C VAL A 247 -9.97 -15.74 8.70
N ARG A 248 -10.86 -15.54 7.73
CA ARG A 248 -10.73 -16.07 6.37
C ARG A 248 -10.28 -14.96 5.43
N TRP A 249 -9.32 -15.27 4.57
CA TRP A 249 -8.79 -14.34 3.59
C TRP A 249 -9.08 -14.81 2.17
N TYR A 250 -9.45 -13.85 1.36
CA TYR A 250 -9.83 -14.06 -0.03
C TYR A 250 -8.83 -13.36 -0.93
N LYS A 251 -8.10 -14.13 -1.73
CA LYS A 251 -7.15 -13.57 -2.70
C LYS A 251 -7.88 -12.62 -3.64
N SER A 252 -7.31 -11.46 -3.91
CA SER A 252 -7.78 -10.53 -4.95
C SER A 252 -7.73 -11.19 -6.33
N HIS A 253 -8.70 -10.88 -7.17
CA HIS A 253 -8.74 -11.31 -8.57
C HIS A 253 -7.99 -10.35 -9.51
N LEU A 254 -7.45 -9.27 -8.96
CA LEU A 254 -6.75 -8.25 -9.75
C LEU A 254 -5.36 -8.74 -10.18
N PRO A 255 -4.86 -8.22 -11.33
CA PRO A 255 -3.50 -8.48 -11.77
C PRO A 255 -2.47 -8.12 -10.70
N ALA A 256 -1.55 -9.03 -10.43
CA ALA A 256 -0.39 -8.76 -9.59
C ALA A 256 0.76 -8.17 -10.40
N PHE A 257 1.65 -7.43 -9.74
CA PHE A 257 2.97 -7.12 -10.29
C PHE A 257 3.89 -8.30 -10.01
N VAL A 258 4.48 -8.86 -11.07
CA VAL A 258 5.40 -10.00 -10.99
C VAL A 258 6.72 -9.69 -11.68
N GLU A 259 7.80 -10.21 -11.15
CA GLU A 259 9.12 -10.13 -11.78
C GLU A 259 9.53 -11.49 -12.33
N ILE A 260 10.11 -11.46 -13.52
CA ILE A 260 10.78 -12.61 -14.11
C ILE A 260 12.21 -12.22 -14.47
N ASP A 261 13.11 -13.16 -14.38
CA ASP A 261 14.53 -12.96 -14.75
C ASP A 261 15.06 -14.15 -15.56
N GLY A 262 16.32 -14.04 -15.97
CA GLY A 262 16.96 -15.04 -16.80
C GLY A 262 17.29 -16.37 -16.09
N SER A 263 16.95 -16.53 -14.81
CA SER A 263 17.10 -17.80 -14.06
C SER A 263 15.82 -18.66 -14.12
N MET A 264 14.68 -18.07 -14.47
CA MET A 264 13.39 -18.76 -14.55
C MET A 264 13.30 -19.57 -15.84
N ASP A 265 12.82 -20.79 -15.73
CA ASP A 265 12.52 -21.61 -16.89
C ASP A 265 11.14 -21.26 -17.52
N GLU A 266 10.83 -21.90 -18.65
CA GLU A 266 9.60 -21.60 -19.38
C GLU A 266 8.33 -22.00 -18.59
N LEU A 267 8.38 -23.05 -17.77
CA LEU A 267 7.25 -23.49 -16.95
C LEU A 267 6.98 -22.47 -15.83
N ASP A 268 8.04 -21.95 -15.19
CA ASP A 268 7.91 -20.92 -14.19
C ASP A 268 7.32 -19.62 -14.79
N ILE A 269 7.79 -19.24 -15.98
CA ILE A 269 7.25 -18.06 -16.69
C ILE A 269 5.77 -18.25 -17.01
N GLN A 270 5.39 -19.41 -17.56
CA GLN A 270 3.99 -19.74 -17.88
C GLN A 270 3.09 -19.83 -16.63
N ALA A 271 3.65 -20.12 -15.46
CA ALA A 271 2.90 -20.17 -14.20
C ALA A 271 2.61 -18.78 -13.61
N VAL A 272 3.50 -17.78 -13.82
CA VAL A 272 3.38 -16.49 -13.14
C VAL A 272 2.94 -15.33 -14.04
N VAL A 273 3.11 -15.45 -15.37
CA VAL A 273 2.83 -14.34 -16.31
C VAL A 273 1.35 -14.15 -16.60
N PRO A 274 0.54 -15.21 -16.86
CA PRO A 274 -0.85 -15.02 -17.30
C PRO A 274 -1.67 -14.20 -16.29
N GLY A 275 -2.35 -13.18 -16.80
CA GLY A 275 -3.22 -12.32 -15.99
C GLY A 275 -2.51 -11.26 -15.14
N ASN A 276 -1.18 -11.16 -15.21
CA ASN A 276 -0.37 -10.27 -14.36
C ASN A 276 0.37 -9.18 -15.13
N TYR A 277 0.80 -8.13 -14.42
CA TYR A 277 1.73 -7.11 -14.93
C TYR A 277 3.16 -7.61 -14.72
N VAL A 278 3.94 -7.68 -15.80
CA VAL A 278 5.23 -8.37 -15.82
C VAL A 278 6.39 -7.38 -15.96
N ARG A 279 7.38 -7.47 -15.07
CA ARG A 279 8.68 -6.84 -15.24
C ARG A 279 9.75 -7.90 -15.51
N ALA A 280 10.28 -7.92 -16.73
CA ALA A 280 11.30 -8.87 -17.13
C ALA A 280 12.70 -8.25 -17.04
N LYS A 281 13.57 -8.82 -16.20
CA LYS A 281 14.99 -8.46 -16.04
C LYS A 281 15.84 -9.44 -16.87
N ILE A 282 16.21 -9.05 -18.08
CA ILE A 282 16.84 -9.96 -19.03
C ILE A 282 18.16 -9.40 -19.58
N LYS A 283 19.07 -10.31 -19.95
CA LYS A 283 20.33 -9.99 -20.63
C LYS A 283 20.12 -10.12 -22.14
N ILE A 284 19.46 -9.14 -22.75
CA ILE A 284 19.27 -9.09 -24.20
C ILE A 284 19.91 -7.80 -24.72
N VAL A 285 20.60 -7.89 -25.87
CA VAL A 285 21.36 -6.79 -26.45
C VAL A 285 20.66 -6.21 -27.67
N LYS A 286 19.88 -7.01 -28.41
CA LYS A 286 19.29 -6.60 -29.68
C LYS A 286 17.83 -6.18 -29.49
N GLN A 287 17.46 -5.05 -30.05
CA GLN A 287 16.09 -4.53 -30.00
C GLN A 287 15.06 -5.52 -30.55
N ILE A 288 15.37 -6.27 -31.57
CA ILE A 288 14.46 -7.26 -32.17
C ILE A 288 14.13 -8.38 -31.17
N GLU A 289 15.09 -8.81 -30.37
CA GLU A 289 14.92 -9.86 -29.38
C GLU A 289 14.04 -9.35 -28.22
N ILE A 290 14.16 -8.07 -27.84
CA ILE A 290 13.31 -7.42 -26.85
C ILE A 290 11.85 -7.42 -27.31
N GLU A 291 11.58 -7.04 -28.55
CA GLU A 291 10.23 -7.01 -29.10
C GLU A 291 9.63 -8.41 -29.24
N GLN A 292 10.42 -9.39 -29.66
CA GLN A 292 9.99 -10.80 -29.72
C GLN A 292 9.63 -11.33 -28.32
N PHE A 293 10.44 -11.02 -27.33
CA PHE A 293 10.17 -11.45 -25.95
C PHE A 293 8.96 -10.74 -25.36
N ARG A 294 8.79 -9.44 -25.62
CA ARG A 294 7.58 -8.71 -25.24
C ARG A 294 6.34 -9.36 -25.84
N LYS A 295 6.39 -9.68 -27.15
CA LYS A 295 5.29 -10.35 -27.83
C LYS A 295 4.99 -11.70 -27.20
N TYR A 296 6.00 -12.51 -26.92
CA TYR A 296 5.85 -13.81 -26.25
C TYR A 296 5.11 -13.67 -24.90
N LEU A 297 5.56 -12.74 -24.03
CA LEU A 297 4.90 -12.51 -22.75
C LEU A 297 3.45 -12.05 -22.90
N THR A 298 3.16 -11.23 -23.90
CA THR A 298 1.79 -10.80 -24.21
C THR A 298 0.95 -11.95 -24.73
N ASP A 299 1.49 -12.78 -25.62
CA ASP A 299 0.80 -13.93 -26.22
C ASP A 299 0.43 -14.98 -25.14
N ILE A 300 1.24 -15.16 -24.10
CA ILE A 300 0.92 -16.04 -22.97
C ILE A 300 0.03 -15.38 -21.88
N GLY A 301 -0.43 -14.15 -22.12
CA GLY A 301 -1.48 -13.52 -21.32
C GLY A 301 -1.04 -12.45 -20.32
N ALA A 302 0.17 -11.87 -20.44
CA ALA A 302 0.55 -10.72 -19.65
C ALA A 302 -0.41 -9.54 -19.88
N GLN A 303 -0.88 -8.91 -18.80
CA GLN A 303 -1.73 -7.71 -18.85
C GLN A 303 -0.95 -6.42 -19.11
N GLY A 304 0.36 -6.48 -18.97
CA GLY A 304 1.28 -5.40 -19.27
C GLY A 304 2.72 -5.87 -19.10
N VAL A 305 3.63 -5.35 -19.91
CA VAL A 305 5.02 -5.81 -19.93
C VAL A 305 5.99 -4.64 -19.89
N THR A 306 6.88 -4.66 -18.90
CA THR A 306 8.06 -3.80 -18.81
C THR A 306 9.31 -4.67 -18.96
N ILE A 307 10.20 -4.34 -19.90
CA ILE A 307 11.45 -5.07 -20.07
C ILE A 307 12.60 -4.18 -19.61
N ILE A 308 13.37 -4.67 -18.65
CA ILE A 308 14.63 -4.09 -18.20
C ILE A 308 15.75 -4.91 -18.82
N ALA A 309 16.27 -4.43 -19.96
CA ALA A 309 17.41 -5.03 -20.60
C ALA A 309 18.70 -4.56 -19.91
N SER A 310 19.39 -5.46 -19.21
CA SER A 310 20.73 -5.20 -18.75
C SER A 310 21.68 -5.39 -19.95
N LYS A 311 22.30 -4.32 -20.41
CA LYS A 311 23.47 -4.47 -21.28
C LYS A 311 24.49 -5.33 -20.54
N PRO A 312 25.13 -6.34 -21.20
CA PRO A 312 26.32 -6.93 -20.60
C PRO A 312 27.19 -5.75 -20.20
N VAL A 313 27.60 -5.69 -18.96
CA VAL A 313 28.69 -4.81 -18.56
C VAL A 313 29.83 -5.29 -19.44
N ALA A 314 30.08 -4.59 -20.58
CA ALA A 314 31.38 -4.69 -21.18
C ALA A 314 32.28 -4.45 -19.96
N ASP A 315 33.22 -5.35 -19.72
CA ASP A 315 34.36 -5.07 -18.88
C ASP A 315 35.01 -3.82 -19.51
N VAL A 316 34.44 -2.68 -19.21
CA VAL A 316 35.13 -1.43 -19.29
C VAL A 316 36.17 -1.62 -18.19
N GLN A 317 37.27 -2.29 -18.57
CA GLN A 317 38.52 -1.97 -17.90
C GLN A 317 38.48 -0.45 -17.85
N ARG A 318 38.18 0.08 -16.66
CA ARG A 318 38.32 1.50 -16.40
C ARG A 318 39.77 1.80 -16.74
N ALA A 319 39.98 2.09 -18.02
CA ALA A 319 41.24 2.65 -18.47
C ALA A 319 41.38 3.91 -17.62
N ASN A 320 42.24 3.82 -16.66
CA ASN A 320 42.58 4.81 -15.68
C ASN A 320 41.65 4.87 -14.43
N ALA A 321 42.07 4.21 -13.39
CA ALA A 321 41.72 4.48 -11.99
C ALA A 321 42.27 5.87 -11.57
N ALA A 322 41.90 6.94 -12.27
CA ALA A 322 42.42 8.29 -12.03
C ALA A 322 41.56 9.07 -11.03
N VAL A 323 40.30 8.65 -10.80
CA VAL A 323 39.45 9.32 -9.81
C VAL A 323 39.53 8.54 -8.50
N LYS A 324 40.21 9.10 -7.51
CA LYS A 324 40.31 8.53 -6.16
C LYS A 324 38.95 8.68 -5.45
N ALA A 325 38.52 7.62 -4.78
CA ALA A 325 37.34 7.68 -3.89
C ALA A 325 37.57 8.79 -2.85
N GLY A 326 36.63 9.73 -2.75
CA GLY A 326 36.73 10.89 -1.84
C GLY A 326 37.30 12.17 -2.49
N ALA A 327 37.61 12.14 -3.79
CA ALA A 327 37.97 13.40 -4.50
C ALA A 327 36.76 14.32 -4.65
N SER A 328 36.98 15.64 -4.61
CA SER A 328 35.92 16.61 -4.88
C SER A 328 35.38 16.44 -6.32
N ILE A 329 34.15 16.91 -6.57
CA ILE A 329 33.52 16.87 -7.90
C ILE A 329 34.42 17.61 -8.92
N GLU A 330 34.94 18.78 -8.54
CA GLU A 330 35.83 19.56 -9.41
C GLU A 330 37.09 18.77 -9.79
N SER A 331 37.75 18.19 -8.78
CA SER A 331 38.93 17.38 -9.01
C SER A 331 38.62 16.16 -9.90
N SER A 332 37.46 15.56 -9.72
CA SER A 332 37.01 14.43 -10.53
C SER A 332 36.76 14.83 -11.99
N VAL A 333 36.12 15.99 -12.21
CA VAL A 333 35.84 16.54 -13.54
C VAL A 333 37.15 16.91 -14.25
N THR A 334 38.06 17.63 -13.59
CA THR A 334 39.38 17.97 -14.16
C THR A 334 40.17 16.73 -14.55
N GLN A 335 40.21 15.72 -13.66
CA GLN A 335 40.90 14.46 -13.98
C GLN A 335 40.26 13.70 -15.14
N PHE A 336 38.91 13.71 -15.22
CA PHE A 336 38.19 13.07 -16.35
C PHE A 336 38.52 13.77 -17.65
N ILE A 337 38.50 15.14 -17.71
CA ILE A 337 38.84 15.93 -18.89
C ILE A 337 40.28 15.70 -19.29
N THR A 338 41.22 15.74 -18.33
CA THR A 338 42.65 15.54 -18.60
C THR A 338 42.93 14.19 -19.30
N ASN A 339 42.18 13.17 -18.94
CA ASN A 339 42.30 11.82 -19.50
C ASN A 339 41.39 11.57 -20.73
N SER A 340 40.62 12.56 -21.15
CA SER A 340 39.74 12.47 -22.30
C SER A 340 40.52 12.77 -23.60
N PRO A 341 40.21 12.11 -24.74
CA PRO A 341 40.74 12.50 -26.06
C PRO A 341 40.29 13.91 -26.50
N LEU A 342 39.28 14.49 -25.82
CA LEU A 342 38.77 15.85 -26.05
C LEU A 342 39.44 16.89 -25.13
N ASN A 343 40.51 16.52 -24.42
CA ASN A 343 41.20 17.39 -23.48
C ASN A 343 41.58 18.74 -24.14
N SER A 344 41.05 19.83 -23.57
CA SER A 344 41.42 21.18 -23.91
C SER A 344 41.23 22.11 -22.69
N PRO A 345 42.08 23.16 -22.54
CA PRO A 345 41.92 24.15 -21.46
C PRO A 345 40.56 24.84 -21.51
N GLN A 346 39.96 25.01 -22.69
CA GLN A 346 38.63 25.62 -22.84
C GLN A 346 37.53 24.72 -22.29
N LEU A 347 37.62 23.41 -22.51
CA LEU A 347 36.64 22.45 -21.99
C LEU A 347 36.71 22.37 -20.45
N ASP A 348 37.91 22.34 -19.88
CA ASP A 348 38.06 22.34 -18.40
C ASP A 348 37.50 23.63 -17.81
N ALA A 349 37.85 24.81 -18.36
CA ALA A 349 37.32 26.08 -17.90
C ALA A 349 35.77 26.15 -17.95
N LEU A 350 35.17 25.64 -19.04
CA LEU A 350 33.73 25.59 -19.21
C LEU A 350 33.06 24.69 -18.13
N CYS A 351 33.63 23.51 -17.90
CA CYS A 351 33.08 22.59 -16.89
C CYS A 351 33.20 23.16 -15.46
N GLN A 352 34.31 23.85 -15.15
CA GLN A 352 34.47 24.52 -13.85
C GLN A 352 33.49 25.70 -13.68
N SER A 353 33.20 26.44 -14.75
CA SER A 353 32.17 27.50 -14.75
C SER A 353 30.79 26.93 -14.41
N ILE A 354 30.37 25.86 -15.10
CA ILE A 354 29.09 25.19 -14.85
C ILE A 354 28.99 24.68 -13.42
N LEU A 355 30.05 24.09 -12.87
CA LEU A 355 30.07 23.62 -11.50
C LEU A 355 29.95 24.78 -10.48
N THR A 356 30.52 25.92 -10.81
CA THR A 356 30.43 27.13 -9.95
C THR A 356 29.01 27.70 -9.96
N GLU A 357 28.39 27.80 -11.15
CA GLU A 357 27.01 28.25 -11.31
C GLU A 357 26.03 27.36 -10.55
N ALA A 358 26.14 26.02 -10.73
CA ALA A 358 25.29 25.05 -10.04
C ALA A 358 25.40 25.14 -8.50
N ARG A 359 26.54 25.55 -7.96
CA ARG A 359 26.71 25.78 -6.52
C ARG A 359 26.07 27.05 -6.02
N MET A 360 26.04 28.10 -6.84
CA MET A 360 25.38 29.33 -6.49
C MET A 360 23.87 29.19 -6.43
N GLU A 361 23.27 28.41 -7.36
CA GLU A 361 21.83 28.11 -7.35
C GLU A 361 21.37 27.24 -6.18
N VAL A 362 22.24 26.43 -5.59
CA VAL A 362 21.92 25.59 -4.42
C VAL A 362 22.10 26.35 -3.09
N ALA A 363 22.74 27.51 -3.11
CA ALA A 363 23.03 28.32 -1.92
C ALA A 363 22.01 29.49 -1.70
N GLU A 364 21.07 29.70 -2.63
CA GLU A 364 19.89 30.57 -2.48
C GLU A 364 18.66 29.68 -2.10
#